data_b3b4eb9d179de82b45af217ae1f9c798
#
_entry.id   b3b4eb9d179de82b45af217ae1f9c798
#
_cell.length_a   1.000
_cell.length_b   1.000
_cell.length_c   1.000
_cell.angle_alpha   90.00
_cell.angle_beta   90.00
_cell.angle_gamma   90.00
#
_symmetry.space_group_name_H-M   'P 1'
#
loop_
_entity.id
_entity.type
_entity.pdbx_description
1 polymer ?
#
loop_
_entity_poly.entity_id
_entity_poly.type
_entity_poly.pdbx_seq_one_letter_code
_entity_poly.pdbx_strand_id
1 'polypeptide(L)'
;MSKKISMAAVTLIAAILYGGIAHAHPELQSTEPAAGAATSSPRQIKITFNESVIPQFSGLQLKDQTGKVIATAKPTTDPTNKKQLVVPIQEQLPPGDYKVEWHAVSDDTHRVKGSYSFSVAR
;
A
#
# COMPACT_ATOMS: atom_id res chain seq x y z
N MET A 1 -19.71 -37.28 35.77
CA MET A 1 -19.68 -37.35 34.40
C MET A 1 -19.98 -36.11 33.69
N SER A 2 -20.89 -35.32 34.09
CA SER A 2 -21.28 -34.18 33.31
C SER A 2 -20.35 -33.00 33.40
N LYS A 3 -19.36 -33.07 34.18
CA LYS A 3 -18.55 -31.90 34.38
C LYS A 3 -17.72 -31.50 33.21
N LYS A 4 -17.59 -32.29 32.21
CA LYS A 4 -16.79 -31.88 31.13
C LYS A 4 -17.39 -30.83 30.29
N ILE A 5 -18.61 -30.57 30.39
CA ILE A 5 -19.29 -29.68 29.51
C ILE A 5 -18.87 -28.23 29.68
N SER A 6 -18.53 -27.84 30.86
CA SER A 6 -18.23 -26.44 31.09
C SER A 6 -16.93 -25.97 30.47
N MET A 7 -16.10 -26.87 30.04
CA MET A 7 -14.86 -26.42 29.51
C MET A 7 -14.96 -25.78 28.15
N ALA A 8 -15.90 -26.16 27.36
CA ALA A 8 -15.99 -25.63 26.03
C ALA A 8 -16.37 -24.15 26.00
N ALA A 9 -17.05 -23.69 27.01
CA ALA A 9 -17.49 -22.31 27.00
C ALA A 9 -16.36 -21.33 27.15
N VAL A 10 -15.33 -21.69 27.83
CA VAL A 10 -14.22 -20.79 28.05
C VAL A 10 -13.46 -20.48 26.79
N THR A 11 -13.33 -21.47 25.97
CA THR A 11 -12.56 -21.29 24.73
C THR A 11 -13.22 -20.29 23.79
N LEU A 12 -14.52 -20.28 23.79
CA LEU A 12 -15.26 -19.43 22.92
C LEU A 12 -15.05 -17.96 23.24
N ILE A 13 -14.98 -17.63 24.50
CA ILE A 13 -14.82 -16.25 24.91
C ILE A 13 -13.48 -15.69 24.48
N ALA A 14 -12.45 -16.49 24.54
CA ALA A 14 -11.14 -16.03 24.14
C ALA A 14 -11.09 -15.66 22.67
N ALA A 15 -11.79 -16.39 21.85
CA ALA A 15 -11.79 -16.10 20.42
C ALA A 15 -12.46 -14.77 20.13
N ILE A 16 -13.49 -14.43 20.86
CA ILE A 16 -14.18 -13.17 20.64
C ILE A 16 -13.31 -11.99 20.98
N LEU A 17 -12.56 -12.08 22.05
CA LEU A 17 -11.68 -10.99 22.44
C LEU A 17 -10.65 -10.69 21.40
N TYR A 18 -10.18 -11.70 20.75
CA TYR A 18 -9.16 -11.51 19.74
C TYR A 18 -9.70 -10.81 18.53
N GLY A 19 -10.89 -11.09 18.13
CA GLY A 19 -11.45 -10.52 16.93
C GLY A 19 -11.67 -9.03 17.02
N GLY A 20 -11.63 -8.43 18.20
CA GLY A 20 -11.87 -7.02 18.32
C GLY A 20 -10.66 -6.15 18.20
N ILE A 21 -9.49 -6.71 17.98
CA ILE A 21 -8.29 -5.94 18.08
C ILE A 21 -7.84 -5.54 16.73
N ALA A 22 -8.13 -4.98 15.93
CA ALA A 22 -7.46 -4.87 14.69
C ALA A 22 -7.51 -3.52 14.11
N HIS A 23 -6.81 -3.17 13.19
CA HIS A 23 -7.04 -2.11 12.22
C HIS A 23 -6.61 -0.72 12.58
N ALA A 24 -5.47 -0.60 13.21
CA ALA A 24 -4.90 0.69 13.44
C ALA A 24 -3.95 1.11 12.34
N HIS A 25 -3.71 0.29 11.33
CA HIS A 25 -2.72 0.60 10.30
C HIS A 25 -3.38 0.94 8.99
N PRO A 26 -2.82 1.88 8.21
CA PRO A 26 -3.25 2.03 6.84
C PRO A 26 -2.92 0.77 6.05
N GLU A 27 -3.85 0.37 5.21
CA GLU A 27 -3.69 -0.82 4.38
C GLU A 27 -3.79 -0.43 2.93
N LEU A 28 -2.93 -1.04 2.11
CA LEU A 28 -2.97 -0.83 0.68
C LEU A 28 -4.23 -1.44 0.10
N GLN A 29 -5.00 -0.65 -0.63
CA GLN A 29 -6.20 -1.15 -1.29
C GLN A 29 -5.98 -1.37 -2.78
N SER A 30 -5.31 -0.45 -3.45
CA SER A 30 -5.08 -0.59 -4.88
C SER A 30 -3.92 0.28 -5.31
N THR A 31 -3.36 -0.05 -6.46
CA THR A 31 -2.28 0.71 -7.08
C THR A 31 -2.58 0.91 -8.56
N GLU A 32 -2.03 1.99 -9.12
CA GLU A 32 -2.00 2.24 -10.56
C GLU A 32 -0.58 2.64 -10.94
N PRO A 33 0.09 1.89 -11.79
CA PRO A 33 -0.35 0.62 -12.39
C PRO A 33 -0.61 -0.44 -11.33
N ALA A 34 -1.47 -1.40 -11.65
CA ALA A 34 -1.77 -2.47 -10.72
C ALA A 34 -0.57 -3.39 -10.54
N ALA A 35 -0.47 -4.00 -9.36
CA ALA A 35 0.60 -4.95 -9.08
C ALA A 35 0.54 -6.11 -10.08
N GLY A 36 1.67 -6.42 -10.70
CA GLY A 36 1.76 -7.49 -11.68
C GLY A 36 1.24 -7.15 -13.06
N ALA A 37 0.74 -5.95 -13.29
CA ALA A 37 0.17 -5.58 -14.57
C ALA A 37 1.25 -5.23 -15.59
N ALA A 38 0.93 -5.43 -16.86
CA ALA A 38 1.70 -4.92 -17.97
C ALA A 38 0.91 -3.75 -18.56
N THR A 39 1.55 -2.59 -18.68
CA THR A 39 0.86 -1.37 -19.09
C THR A 39 1.71 -0.56 -20.04
N SER A 40 1.14 0.44 -20.69
CA SER A 40 1.93 1.44 -21.40
C SER A 40 2.64 2.32 -20.37
N SER A 41 3.61 3.11 -20.82
CA SER A 41 4.42 3.92 -19.90
C SER A 41 3.53 4.82 -19.05
N PRO A 42 3.46 4.62 -17.75
CA PRO A 42 2.63 5.46 -16.89
C PRO A 42 3.30 6.80 -16.64
N ARG A 43 2.50 7.81 -16.39
CA ARG A 43 3.02 9.15 -16.08
C ARG A 43 3.01 9.42 -14.59
N GLN A 44 2.35 8.59 -13.82
CA GLN A 44 2.28 8.75 -12.38
C GLN A 44 2.00 7.41 -11.72
N ILE A 45 2.34 7.32 -10.46
CA ILE A 45 1.99 6.18 -9.62
C ILE A 45 0.91 6.66 -8.68
N LYS A 46 -0.16 5.87 -8.55
CA LYS A 46 -1.22 6.14 -7.57
C LYS A 46 -1.33 4.96 -6.63
N ILE A 47 -1.39 5.25 -5.35
CA ILE A 47 -1.56 4.21 -4.33
C ILE A 47 -2.72 4.61 -3.44
N THR A 48 -3.72 3.76 -3.35
CA THR A 48 -4.91 4.03 -2.54
C THR A 48 -4.87 3.17 -1.29
N PHE A 49 -5.08 3.82 -0.15
CA PHE A 49 -5.11 3.18 1.15
C PHE A 49 -6.52 3.21 1.73
N ASN A 50 -6.74 2.46 2.81
CA ASN A 50 -8.02 2.47 3.50
C ASN A 50 -8.18 3.67 4.44
N GLU A 51 -7.14 4.46 4.64
CA GLU A 51 -7.15 5.65 5.49
C GLU A 51 -6.45 6.80 4.79
N SER A 52 -6.76 8.02 5.23
CA SER A 52 -6.07 9.19 4.72
C SER A 52 -4.60 9.16 5.11
N VAL A 53 -3.75 9.61 4.21
CA VAL A 53 -2.31 9.60 4.41
C VAL A 53 -1.77 11.03 4.33
N ILE A 54 -0.62 11.23 4.98
CA ILE A 54 0.06 12.52 5.00
C ILE A 54 1.13 12.50 3.92
N PRO A 55 0.95 13.24 2.83
CA PRO A 55 1.88 13.15 1.71
C PRO A 55 3.28 13.64 2.05
N GLN A 56 3.43 14.56 3.00
CA GLN A 56 4.73 15.05 3.40
C GLN A 56 5.60 13.99 4.05
N PHE A 57 4.97 12.95 4.62
CA PHE A 57 5.69 11.87 5.29
C PHE A 57 5.57 10.54 4.56
N SER A 58 4.96 10.55 3.39
CA SER A 58 4.74 9.37 2.58
C SER A 58 5.48 9.51 1.26
N GLY A 59 5.69 8.40 0.56
CA GLY A 59 6.35 8.46 -0.73
C GLY A 59 6.72 7.10 -1.25
N LEU A 60 7.54 7.12 -2.31
CA LEU A 60 8.00 5.88 -2.91
C LEU A 60 9.30 6.09 -3.66
N GLN A 61 9.99 4.98 -3.91
CA GLN A 61 11.07 4.93 -4.89
C GLN A 61 10.62 4.02 -6.02
N LEU A 62 10.81 4.50 -7.24
CA LEU A 62 10.56 3.72 -8.44
C LEU A 62 11.89 3.27 -8.99
N LYS A 63 12.06 1.97 -9.21
CA LYS A 63 13.32 1.40 -9.68
C LYS A 63 13.08 0.58 -10.94
N ASP A 64 14.04 0.61 -11.86
CA ASP A 64 13.99 -0.28 -13.00
C ASP A 64 14.58 -1.65 -12.64
N GLN A 65 14.62 -2.55 -13.60
CA GLN A 65 15.05 -3.93 -13.35
C GLN A 65 16.53 -4.04 -13.00
N THR A 66 17.33 -2.99 -13.27
CA THR A 66 18.73 -2.97 -12.87
C THR A 66 18.93 -2.36 -11.49
N GLY A 67 17.87 -1.90 -10.86
CA GLY A 67 17.95 -1.24 -9.56
C GLY A 67 18.15 0.26 -9.63
N LYS A 68 18.17 0.83 -10.84
CA LYS A 68 18.32 2.26 -10.99
C LYS A 68 17.07 2.99 -10.55
N VAL A 69 17.24 4.04 -9.75
CA VAL A 69 16.13 4.85 -9.28
C VAL A 69 15.67 5.79 -10.38
N ILE A 70 14.38 5.79 -10.65
CA ILE A 70 13.75 6.65 -11.64
C ILE A 70 13.27 7.92 -10.93
N ALA A 71 13.51 9.06 -11.53
CA ALA A 71 13.15 10.34 -10.93
C ALA A 71 11.64 10.49 -10.85
N THR A 72 11.16 10.88 -9.66
CA THR A 72 9.75 11.15 -9.42
C THR A 72 9.61 12.51 -8.77
N ALA A 73 8.42 13.09 -8.89
CA ALA A 73 8.13 14.36 -8.25
C ALA A 73 7.63 14.12 -6.83
N LYS A 74 7.44 15.23 -6.10
CA LYS A 74 7.00 15.18 -4.73
C LYS A 74 5.62 14.54 -4.61
N PRO A 75 5.40 13.65 -3.63
CA PRO A 75 4.09 13.05 -3.45
C PRO A 75 3.04 14.08 -3.04
N THR A 76 1.83 13.88 -3.54
CA THR A 76 0.65 14.63 -3.11
C THR A 76 -0.49 13.65 -2.92
N THR A 77 -1.60 14.13 -2.36
CA THR A 77 -2.82 13.34 -2.36
C THR A 77 -3.78 13.92 -3.38
N ASP A 78 -4.69 13.06 -3.85
CA ASP A 78 -5.74 13.52 -4.75
C ASP A 78 -6.62 14.54 -4.02
N PRO A 79 -6.93 15.70 -4.62
CA PRO A 79 -7.73 16.72 -3.94
C PRO A 79 -9.10 16.23 -3.48
N THR A 80 -9.65 15.23 -4.14
CA THR A 80 -10.96 14.69 -3.78
C THR A 80 -10.88 13.41 -2.97
N ASN A 81 -9.66 12.88 -2.73
CA ASN A 81 -9.51 11.63 -2.00
C ASN A 81 -8.16 11.58 -1.29
N LYS A 82 -8.15 11.95 -0.03
CA LYS A 82 -6.91 11.97 0.76
C LYS A 82 -6.36 10.59 1.08
N LYS A 83 -7.08 9.56 0.71
CA LYS A 83 -6.58 8.18 0.84
C LYS A 83 -5.72 7.77 -0.33
N GLN A 84 -5.64 8.58 -1.37
CA GLN A 84 -4.87 8.26 -2.57
C GLN A 84 -3.64 9.12 -2.67
N LEU A 85 -2.48 8.47 -2.62
CA LEU A 85 -1.19 9.11 -2.82
C LEU A 85 -0.89 9.14 -4.31
N VAL A 86 -0.46 10.29 -4.82
CA VAL A 86 -0.17 10.48 -6.24
C VAL A 86 1.27 10.95 -6.35
N VAL A 87 2.07 10.22 -7.15
CA VAL A 87 3.47 10.54 -7.35
C VAL A 87 3.75 10.60 -8.85
N PRO A 88 3.93 11.79 -9.40
CA PRO A 88 4.25 11.93 -10.82
C PRO A 88 5.63 11.36 -11.16
N ILE A 89 5.75 10.76 -12.32
CA ILE A 89 7.01 10.24 -12.84
C ILE A 89 7.59 11.30 -13.77
N GLN A 90 8.87 11.61 -13.61
CA GLN A 90 9.49 12.72 -14.32
C GLN A 90 10.17 12.31 -15.61
N GLU A 91 10.14 11.03 -15.98
CA GLU A 91 10.72 10.58 -17.23
C GLU A 91 9.83 9.50 -17.84
N GLN A 92 9.96 9.33 -19.13
CA GLN A 92 9.21 8.28 -19.80
C GLN A 92 9.87 6.94 -19.51
N LEU A 93 9.09 5.94 -19.17
CA LEU A 93 9.61 4.63 -18.80
C LEU A 93 9.74 3.75 -20.04
N PRO A 94 10.96 3.28 -20.36
CA PRO A 94 11.12 2.30 -21.43
C PRO A 94 10.43 0.97 -21.07
N PRO A 95 10.17 0.12 -22.05
CA PRO A 95 9.66 -1.22 -21.77
C PRO A 95 10.59 -1.97 -20.82
N GLY A 96 10.00 -2.73 -19.90
CA GLY A 96 10.75 -3.49 -18.92
C GLY A 96 10.01 -3.62 -17.63
N ASP A 97 10.68 -4.18 -16.63
CA ASP A 97 10.11 -4.43 -15.32
C ASP A 97 10.49 -3.32 -14.35
N TYR A 98 9.54 -2.94 -13.51
CA TYR A 98 9.74 -1.86 -12.53
C TYR A 98 9.25 -2.29 -11.17
N LYS A 99 9.90 -1.75 -10.13
CA LYS A 99 9.55 -2.02 -8.75
C LYS A 99 9.26 -0.70 -8.05
N VAL A 100 8.17 -0.69 -7.28
CA VAL A 100 7.79 0.45 -6.45
C VAL A 100 8.01 0.05 -5.00
N GLU A 101 8.85 0.80 -4.30
CA GLU A 101 9.05 0.64 -2.85
C GLU A 101 8.42 1.85 -2.19
N TRP A 102 7.35 1.65 -1.48
CA TRP A 102 6.56 2.74 -0.94
C TRP A 102 6.52 2.74 0.59
N HIS A 103 6.26 3.90 1.15
CA HIS A 103 5.99 4.06 2.57
C HIS A 103 4.88 5.07 2.73
N ALA A 104 4.09 4.92 3.79
CA ALA A 104 2.98 5.81 4.05
C ALA A 104 2.80 6.03 5.54
N VAL A 105 2.38 7.24 5.89
CA VAL A 105 2.03 7.61 7.25
C VAL A 105 0.59 8.08 7.22
N SER A 106 -0.25 7.47 8.04
CA SER A 106 -1.66 7.86 8.11
C SER A 106 -1.84 9.09 8.99
N ASP A 107 -3.04 9.68 8.94
CA ASP A 107 -3.34 10.87 9.74
C ASP A 107 -3.16 10.64 11.23
N ASP A 108 -3.32 9.42 11.70
CA ASP A 108 -3.10 9.08 13.10
C ASP A 108 -1.66 8.64 13.38
N THR A 109 -0.74 8.92 12.46
CA THR A 109 0.70 8.72 12.58
C THR A 109 1.18 7.27 12.58
N HIS A 110 0.39 6.34 12.13
CA HIS A 110 0.85 4.98 11.90
C HIS A 110 1.65 4.89 10.61
N ARG A 111 2.73 4.14 10.64
CA ARG A 111 3.64 3.99 9.50
C ARG A 111 3.58 2.59 8.93
N VAL A 112 3.52 2.52 7.62
CA VAL A 112 3.57 1.24 6.90
C VAL A 112 4.47 1.39 5.69
N LYS A 113 4.96 0.26 5.18
CA LYS A 113 5.77 0.24 3.97
C LYS A 113 5.53 -1.07 3.25
N GLY A 114 5.83 -1.08 1.97
CA GLY A 114 5.68 -2.26 1.15
C GLY A 114 6.30 -2.07 -0.22
N SER A 115 6.08 -3.04 -1.08
CA SER A 115 6.57 -2.96 -2.44
C SER A 115 5.66 -3.76 -3.36
N TYR A 116 5.70 -3.40 -4.64
CA TYR A 116 5.05 -4.16 -5.69
C TYR A 116 5.77 -3.89 -7.01
N SER A 117 5.44 -4.67 -8.03
CA SER A 117 6.08 -4.55 -9.32
C SER A 117 5.03 -4.45 -10.42
N PHE A 118 5.43 -3.85 -11.54
CA PHE A 118 4.64 -3.82 -12.75
C PHE A 118 5.60 -3.82 -13.94
N SER A 119 5.07 -4.01 -15.14
CA SER A 119 5.87 -3.99 -16.35
C SER A 119 5.34 -2.95 -17.32
N VAL A 120 6.25 -2.36 -18.09
CA VAL A 120 5.89 -1.50 -19.22
C VAL A 120 6.04 -2.33 -20.47
N ALA A 121 4.95 -2.44 -21.23
CA ALA A 121 4.90 -3.23 -22.44
C ALA A 121 5.51 -2.47 -23.61
N ARG A 122 5.92 -3.22 -24.62
CA ARG A 122 6.45 -2.63 -25.84
C ARG A 122 5.36 -2.04 -26.71
#